data_5202551e68e5734a136be4406df907b5
#
_entry.id   5202551e68e5734a136be4406df907b5
#
_cell.length_a   1.000
_cell.length_b   1.000
_cell.length_c   1.000
_cell.angle_alpha   90.00
_cell.angle_beta   90.00
_cell.angle_gamma   90.00
#
_symmetry.space_group_name_H-M   'P 1'
#
loop_
_entity.id
_entity.type
_entity.pdbx_description
1 polymer ?
#
loop_
_entity_poly.entity_id
_entity_poly.type
_entity_poly.pdbx_seq_one_letter_code
_entity_poly.pdbx_strand_id
1 'polypeptide(L)'
;MRGLAFLLALAPLFPPLAGLALFFVPWVRRLPLWGQALLALYGASLLLPALFAPEPLAWPLALFRFLYVLGLVGLGVALGRPERALGAWGVGLFLLYLTGFAATYWVLGDGAVGARLSHPFHSPVGFGFLGGLGLLLALHLRYPWPFRALLGLLGGAVLLLSGSRGGMRGFFVGGAAALLFRRRGLLALALG
;
A
#
# COMPACT_ATOMS: atom_id res chain seq x y z
N MET A 1 12.42 0.52 -17.48
CA MET A 1 12.56 0.11 -16.07
C MET A 1 12.55 1.28 -15.09
N ARG A 2 13.42 2.31 -15.25
CA ARG A 2 13.44 3.47 -14.31
C ARG A 2 12.13 4.24 -14.26
N GLY A 3 11.47 4.46 -15.42
CA GLY A 3 10.17 5.14 -15.47
C GLY A 3 9.05 4.39 -14.75
N LEU A 4 9.01 3.06 -14.84
CA LEU A 4 8.03 2.23 -14.12
C LEU A 4 8.24 2.28 -12.60
N ALA A 5 9.50 2.26 -12.14
CA ALA A 5 9.81 2.41 -10.72
C ALA A 5 9.39 3.79 -10.20
N PHE A 6 9.59 4.83 -11.01
CA PHE A 6 9.16 6.18 -10.69
C PHE A 6 7.63 6.30 -10.58
N LEU A 7 6.88 5.75 -11.54
CA LEU A 7 5.41 5.72 -11.47
C LEU A 7 4.91 4.98 -10.24
N LEU A 8 5.54 3.84 -9.91
CA LEU A 8 5.17 3.07 -8.73
C LEU A 8 5.50 3.81 -7.43
N ALA A 9 6.61 4.56 -7.40
CA ALA A 9 6.98 5.39 -6.27
C ALA A 9 5.98 6.53 -6.02
N LEU A 10 5.42 7.11 -7.08
CA LEU A 10 4.46 8.21 -6.99
C LEU A 10 3.01 7.76 -6.72
N ALA A 11 2.69 6.49 -6.95
CA ALA A 11 1.32 5.99 -6.80
C ALA A 11 0.71 6.25 -5.40
N PRO A 12 1.43 6.11 -4.26
CA PRO A 12 0.89 6.46 -2.96
C PRO A 12 0.66 7.97 -2.79
N LEU A 13 1.53 8.79 -3.37
CA LEU A 13 1.49 10.25 -3.22
C LEU A 13 0.32 10.87 -3.96
N PHE A 14 0.04 10.40 -5.17
CA PHE A 14 -1.00 10.95 -6.02
C PHE A 14 -1.80 9.82 -6.69
N PRO A 15 -2.86 9.31 -6.03
CA PRO A 15 -3.67 8.21 -6.53
C PRO A 15 -4.13 8.33 -7.99
N PRO A 16 -4.47 9.52 -8.51
CA PRO A 16 -4.84 9.64 -9.93
C PRO A 16 -3.74 9.24 -10.92
N LEU A 17 -2.45 9.42 -10.58
CA LEU A 17 -1.33 8.91 -11.40
C LEU A 17 -1.34 7.39 -11.52
N ALA A 18 -1.86 6.72 -10.54
CA ALA A 18 -2.02 5.27 -10.60
C ALA A 18 -3.06 4.84 -11.66
N GLY A 19 -3.89 5.75 -12.17
CA GLY A 19 -4.71 5.52 -13.36
C GLY A 19 -3.85 5.10 -14.57
N LEU A 20 -2.63 5.60 -14.70
CA LEU A 20 -1.66 5.14 -15.70
C LEU A 20 -1.28 3.67 -15.52
N ALA A 21 -1.42 3.12 -14.33
CA ALA A 21 -1.18 1.70 -14.09
C ALA A 21 -2.17 0.80 -14.86
N LEU A 22 -3.35 1.31 -15.25
CA LEU A 22 -4.32 0.56 -16.06
C LEU A 22 -3.72 0.03 -17.37
N PHE A 23 -2.73 0.70 -17.94
CA PHE A 23 -2.00 0.20 -19.10
C PHE A 23 -1.25 -1.11 -18.83
N PHE A 24 -1.01 -1.44 -17.57
CA PHE A 24 -0.29 -2.65 -17.16
C PHE A 24 -1.20 -3.83 -16.80
N VAL A 25 -2.53 -3.67 -16.85
CA VAL A 25 -3.49 -4.78 -16.61
C VAL A 25 -3.16 -6.04 -17.42
N PRO A 26 -2.76 -5.98 -18.70
CA PRO A 26 -2.42 -7.18 -19.46
C PRO A 26 -1.27 -8.01 -18.88
N TRP A 27 -0.36 -7.39 -18.09
CA TRP A 27 0.76 -8.09 -17.44
C TRP A 27 0.31 -9.03 -16.32
N VAL A 28 -0.89 -8.87 -15.77
CA VAL A 28 -1.47 -9.76 -14.76
C VAL A 28 -1.54 -11.22 -15.27
N ARG A 29 -1.70 -11.44 -16.57
CA ARG A 29 -1.67 -12.76 -17.20
C ARG A 29 -0.35 -13.52 -17.00
N ARG A 30 0.73 -12.82 -16.64
CA ARG A 30 2.05 -13.41 -16.34
C ARG A 30 2.18 -13.91 -14.91
N LEU A 31 1.20 -13.66 -14.07
CA LEU A 31 1.16 -14.23 -12.72
C LEU A 31 0.93 -15.74 -12.77
N PRO A 32 1.44 -16.49 -11.79
CA PRO A 32 1.08 -17.87 -11.61
C PRO A 32 -0.44 -18.01 -11.37
N LEU A 33 -0.99 -19.18 -11.69
CA LEU A 33 -2.44 -19.41 -11.63
C LEU A 33 -3.05 -19.05 -10.27
N TRP A 34 -2.36 -19.38 -9.18
CA TRP A 34 -2.80 -19.03 -7.83
C TRP A 34 -2.89 -17.51 -7.60
N GLY A 35 -1.97 -16.74 -8.19
CA GLY A 35 -2.01 -15.26 -8.11
C GLY A 35 -3.18 -14.68 -8.89
N GLN A 36 -3.50 -15.24 -10.08
CA GLN A 36 -4.68 -14.86 -10.85
C GLN A 36 -5.97 -15.24 -10.11
N ALA A 37 -6.01 -16.42 -9.48
CA ALA A 37 -7.15 -16.86 -8.67
C ALA A 37 -7.40 -15.94 -7.46
N LEU A 38 -6.34 -15.49 -6.76
CA LEU A 38 -6.46 -14.52 -5.67
C LEU A 38 -7.03 -13.17 -6.16
N LEU A 39 -6.58 -12.70 -7.32
CA LEU A 39 -7.12 -11.47 -7.90
C LEU A 39 -8.58 -11.64 -8.34
N ALA A 40 -8.95 -12.78 -8.89
CA ALA A 40 -10.34 -13.09 -9.22
C ALA A 40 -11.23 -13.11 -7.96
N LEU A 41 -10.75 -13.75 -6.88
CA LEU A 41 -11.45 -13.78 -5.60
C LEU A 41 -11.61 -12.38 -5.00
N TYR A 42 -10.56 -11.57 -5.06
CA TYR A 42 -10.61 -10.16 -4.65
C TYR A 42 -11.63 -9.38 -5.51
N GLY A 43 -11.60 -9.56 -6.83
CA GLY A 43 -12.59 -8.95 -7.74
C GLY A 43 -14.02 -9.36 -7.39
N ALA A 44 -14.26 -10.63 -7.17
CA ALA A 44 -15.56 -11.13 -6.74
C ALA A 44 -16.01 -10.51 -5.42
N SER A 45 -15.13 -10.41 -4.44
CA SER A 45 -15.43 -9.80 -3.13
C SER A 45 -15.82 -8.32 -3.20
N LEU A 46 -15.34 -7.59 -4.22
CA LEU A 46 -15.71 -6.19 -4.46
C LEU A 46 -16.96 -6.05 -5.33
N LEU A 47 -17.02 -6.80 -6.42
CA LEU A 47 -18.05 -6.61 -7.45
C LEU A 47 -19.39 -7.24 -7.08
N LEU A 48 -19.38 -8.42 -6.43
CA LEU A 48 -20.63 -9.07 -6.05
C LEU A 48 -21.47 -8.24 -5.08
N PRO A 49 -20.94 -7.72 -3.96
CA PRO A 49 -21.73 -6.84 -3.09
C PRO A 49 -22.19 -5.56 -3.80
N ALA A 50 -21.38 -5.01 -4.70
CA ALA A 50 -21.71 -3.79 -5.41
C ALA A 50 -22.88 -3.95 -6.39
N LEU A 51 -23.14 -5.16 -6.91
CA LEU A 51 -24.30 -5.46 -7.76
C LEU A 51 -25.63 -5.35 -7.00
N PHE A 52 -25.61 -5.59 -5.68
CA PHE A 52 -26.81 -5.56 -4.82
C PHE A 52 -26.89 -4.27 -4.01
N ALA A 53 -25.94 -3.35 -4.15
CA ALA A 53 -25.97 -2.09 -3.45
C ALA A 53 -27.05 -1.16 -4.04
N PRO A 54 -27.82 -0.44 -3.19
CA PRO A 54 -28.86 0.47 -3.65
C PRO A 54 -28.31 1.72 -4.35
N GLU A 55 -27.02 1.99 -4.18
CA GLU A 55 -26.37 3.18 -4.75
C GLU A 55 -25.95 2.95 -6.21
N PRO A 56 -26.38 3.78 -7.16
CA PRO A 56 -26.10 3.59 -8.59
C PRO A 56 -24.62 3.67 -8.94
N LEU A 57 -23.81 4.36 -8.11
CA LEU A 57 -22.37 4.49 -8.30
C LEU A 57 -21.56 3.37 -7.64
N ALA A 58 -22.19 2.47 -6.86
CA ALA A 58 -21.47 1.41 -6.16
C ALA A 58 -20.72 0.50 -7.13
N TRP A 59 -21.37 0.07 -8.22
CA TRP A 59 -20.77 -0.82 -9.19
C TRP A 59 -19.63 -0.19 -10.01
N PRO A 60 -19.79 1.04 -10.60
CA PRO A 60 -18.68 1.72 -11.27
C PRO A 60 -17.47 1.95 -10.37
N LEU A 61 -17.71 2.33 -9.10
CA LEU A 61 -16.62 2.54 -8.13
C LEU A 61 -15.91 1.24 -7.78
N ALA A 62 -16.65 0.14 -7.59
CA ALA A 62 -16.07 -1.18 -7.33
C ALA A 62 -15.24 -1.67 -8.52
N LEU A 63 -15.76 -1.50 -9.74
CA LEU A 63 -15.05 -1.84 -10.97
C LEU A 63 -13.77 -1.01 -11.12
N PHE A 64 -13.85 0.30 -10.91
CA PHE A 64 -12.68 1.18 -10.96
C PHE A 64 -11.61 0.75 -9.93
N ARG A 65 -12.01 0.45 -8.68
CA ARG A 65 -11.10 -0.03 -7.65
C ARG A 65 -10.44 -1.35 -8.04
N PHE A 66 -11.21 -2.27 -8.62
CA PHE A 66 -10.69 -3.55 -9.07
C PHE A 66 -9.66 -3.37 -10.19
N LEU A 67 -10.01 -2.62 -11.23
CA LEU A 67 -9.11 -2.32 -12.35
C LEU A 67 -7.83 -1.60 -11.88
N TYR A 68 -7.96 -0.69 -10.93
CA TYR A 68 -6.85 0.01 -10.32
C TYR A 68 -5.86 -0.95 -9.65
N VAL A 69 -6.37 -1.91 -8.85
CA VAL A 69 -5.53 -2.93 -8.21
C VAL A 69 -4.88 -3.83 -9.26
N LEU A 70 -5.64 -4.26 -10.29
CA LEU A 70 -5.08 -5.04 -11.40
C LEU A 70 -3.94 -4.27 -12.10
N GLY A 71 -4.11 -2.98 -12.33
CA GLY A 71 -3.10 -2.12 -12.93
C GLY A 71 -1.83 -2.04 -12.08
N LEU A 72 -1.95 -1.82 -10.77
CA LEU A 72 -0.82 -1.77 -9.84
C LEU A 72 -0.09 -3.12 -9.76
N VAL A 73 -0.81 -4.23 -9.70
CA VAL A 73 -0.22 -5.57 -9.72
C VAL A 73 0.48 -5.82 -11.05
N GLY A 74 -0.16 -5.48 -12.17
CA GLY A 74 0.44 -5.57 -13.51
C GLY A 74 1.71 -4.75 -13.64
N LEU A 75 1.73 -3.53 -13.11
CA LEU A 75 2.92 -2.67 -13.05
C LEU A 75 4.04 -3.34 -12.23
N GLY A 76 3.71 -3.94 -11.08
CA GLY A 76 4.65 -4.71 -10.26
C GLY A 76 5.23 -5.90 -11.04
N VAL A 77 4.40 -6.65 -11.77
CA VAL A 77 4.84 -7.75 -12.65
C VAL A 77 5.72 -7.23 -13.78
N ALA A 78 5.39 -6.10 -14.40
CA ALA A 78 6.19 -5.49 -15.46
C ALA A 78 7.60 -5.07 -14.99
N LEU A 79 7.76 -4.72 -13.72
CA LEU A 79 9.06 -4.46 -13.10
C LEU A 79 9.92 -5.72 -12.97
N GLY A 80 9.32 -6.90 -13.00
CA GLY A 80 10.00 -8.21 -13.02
C GLY A 80 10.69 -8.62 -11.72
N ARG A 81 10.74 -7.73 -10.73
CA ARG A 81 11.31 -8.00 -9.39
C ARG A 81 10.44 -7.34 -8.33
N PRO A 82 9.74 -8.12 -7.48
CA PRO A 82 8.84 -7.57 -6.46
C PRO A 82 9.57 -6.64 -5.48
N GLU A 83 10.83 -6.94 -5.16
CA GLU A 83 11.66 -6.10 -4.29
C GLU A 83 11.87 -4.69 -4.85
N ARG A 84 12.02 -4.54 -6.17
CA ARG A 84 12.14 -3.22 -6.82
C ARG A 84 10.83 -2.45 -6.78
N ALA A 85 9.72 -3.15 -6.99
CA ALA A 85 8.39 -2.57 -6.92
C ALA A 85 8.10 -2.04 -5.50
N LEU A 86 8.33 -2.89 -4.50
CA LEU A 86 8.16 -2.52 -3.09
C LEU A 86 9.17 -1.45 -2.66
N GLY A 87 10.41 -1.50 -3.19
CA GLY A 87 11.42 -0.48 -2.94
C GLY A 87 11.01 0.90 -3.47
N ALA A 88 10.50 0.97 -4.70
CA ALA A 88 9.99 2.20 -5.27
C ALA A 88 8.77 2.72 -4.48
N TRP A 89 7.89 1.83 -4.06
CA TRP A 89 6.71 2.18 -3.27
C TRP A 89 7.07 2.72 -1.89
N GLY A 90 8.10 2.19 -1.25
CA GLY A 90 8.63 2.73 0.01
C GLY A 90 9.10 4.18 -0.12
N VAL A 91 9.72 4.55 -1.24
CA VAL A 91 10.07 5.96 -1.51
C VAL A 91 8.81 6.82 -1.66
N GLY A 92 7.80 6.33 -2.38
CA GLY A 92 6.51 7.03 -2.51
C GLY A 92 5.80 7.22 -1.17
N LEU A 93 5.82 6.21 -0.31
CA LEU A 93 5.26 6.29 1.04
C LEU A 93 6.02 7.31 1.91
N PHE A 94 7.35 7.34 1.81
CA PHE A 94 8.16 8.33 2.53
C PHE A 94 7.76 9.76 2.15
N LEU A 95 7.65 10.05 0.85
CA LEU A 95 7.20 11.35 0.36
C LEU A 95 5.75 11.66 0.79
N LEU A 96 4.88 10.64 0.75
CA LEU A 96 3.50 10.77 1.22
C LEU A 96 3.43 11.15 2.70
N TYR A 97 4.29 10.59 3.54
CA TYR A 97 4.31 10.95 4.96
C TYR A 97 4.76 12.38 5.16
N LEU A 98 5.84 12.80 4.50
CA LEU A 98 6.31 14.18 4.59
C LEU A 98 5.23 15.18 4.15
N THR A 99 4.57 14.92 3.03
CA THR A 99 3.49 15.80 2.54
C THR A 99 2.25 15.76 3.43
N GLY A 100 1.92 14.62 4.02
CA GLY A 100 0.83 14.50 4.98
C GLY A 100 1.08 15.29 6.27
N PHE A 101 2.30 15.21 6.82
CA PHE A 101 2.70 16.04 7.95
C PHE A 101 2.67 17.53 7.59
N ALA A 102 3.25 17.91 6.45
CA ALA A 102 3.23 19.29 5.98
C ALA A 102 1.79 19.80 5.79
N ALA A 103 0.92 19.03 5.14
CA ALA A 103 -0.47 19.43 4.94
C ALA A 103 -1.24 19.56 6.25
N THR A 104 -1.05 18.63 7.19
CA THR A 104 -1.79 18.65 8.46
C THR A 104 -1.30 19.76 9.39
N TYR A 105 0.01 19.89 9.57
CA TYR A 105 0.54 20.81 10.60
C TYR A 105 0.86 22.19 10.07
N TRP A 106 1.23 22.32 8.81
CA TRP A 106 1.49 23.64 8.22
C TRP A 106 0.20 24.35 7.83
N VAL A 107 -0.76 23.63 7.21
CA VAL A 107 -2.00 24.24 6.74
C VAL A 107 -2.97 24.50 7.89
N LEU A 108 -3.07 23.59 8.86
CA LEU A 108 -3.98 23.73 10.01
C LEU A 108 -3.39 24.56 11.14
N GLY A 109 -2.08 24.75 11.19
CA GLY A 109 -1.41 25.50 12.26
C GLY A 109 -1.82 25.00 13.65
N ASP A 110 -2.21 25.93 14.53
CA ASP A 110 -2.65 25.63 15.90
C ASP A 110 -3.92 24.76 15.95
N GLY A 111 -4.75 24.77 14.89
CA GLY A 111 -5.91 23.88 14.75
C GLY A 111 -5.54 22.41 14.53
N ALA A 112 -4.26 22.09 14.29
CA ALA A 112 -3.79 20.71 14.16
C ALA A 112 -3.71 19.97 15.52
N VAL A 113 -3.76 20.69 16.64
CA VAL A 113 -3.73 20.10 17.98
C VAL A 113 -5.00 19.28 18.19
N GLY A 114 -4.83 17.96 18.37
CA GLY A 114 -5.95 17.01 18.47
C GLY A 114 -6.57 16.56 17.14
N ALA A 115 -6.17 17.16 16.01
CA ALA A 115 -6.60 16.70 14.70
C ALA A 115 -5.93 15.35 14.35
N ARG A 116 -6.69 14.49 13.68
CA ARG A 116 -6.15 13.23 13.15
C ARG A 116 -5.28 13.53 11.94
N LEU A 117 -4.07 12.97 11.94
CA LEU A 117 -3.18 13.10 10.80
C LEU A 117 -3.84 12.49 9.55
N SER A 118 -3.87 13.28 8.48
CA SER A 118 -4.48 12.92 7.20
C SER A 118 -3.66 13.44 6.03
N HIS A 119 -4.09 13.13 4.83
CA HIS A 119 -3.47 13.65 3.61
C HIS A 119 -4.61 14.09 2.66
N PRO A 120 -4.41 15.11 1.80
CA PRO A 120 -5.45 15.60 0.89
C PRO A 120 -6.11 14.51 0.02
N PHE A 121 -5.34 13.46 -0.33
CA PHE A 121 -5.82 12.35 -1.15
C PHE A 121 -6.14 11.06 -0.38
N HIS A 122 -5.96 11.04 0.94
CA HIS A 122 -6.17 9.85 1.76
C HIS A 122 -6.92 10.21 3.04
N SER A 123 -7.98 9.46 3.32
CA SER A 123 -8.65 9.57 4.63
C SER A 123 -7.68 9.21 5.76
N PRO A 124 -7.91 9.69 7.00
CA PRO A 124 -7.07 9.32 8.14
C PRO A 124 -6.91 7.80 8.31
N VAL A 125 -7.98 7.05 8.03
CA VAL A 125 -7.97 5.57 8.11
C VAL A 125 -7.05 4.97 7.05
N GLY A 126 -7.21 5.39 5.79
CA GLY A 126 -6.36 4.94 4.68
C GLY A 126 -4.90 5.34 4.89
N PHE A 127 -4.67 6.56 5.36
CA PHE A 127 -3.32 7.07 5.63
C PHE A 127 -2.63 6.28 6.74
N GLY A 128 -3.33 5.97 7.82
CA GLY A 128 -2.80 5.12 8.89
C GLY A 128 -2.52 3.68 8.44
N PHE A 129 -3.33 3.13 7.54
CA PHE A 129 -3.04 1.82 6.93
C PHE A 129 -1.74 1.86 6.12
N LEU A 130 -1.53 2.90 5.32
CA LEU A 130 -0.28 3.12 4.59
C LEU A 130 0.91 3.33 5.55
N GLY A 131 0.70 3.97 6.71
CA GLY A 131 1.70 4.09 7.77
C GLY A 131 2.17 2.72 8.28
N GLY A 132 1.25 1.82 8.60
CA GLY A 132 1.54 0.44 8.99
C GLY A 132 2.31 -0.33 7.91
N LEU A 133 1.94 -0.14 6.64
CA LEU A 133 2.64 -0.76 5.51
C LEU A 133 4.07 -0.24 5.38
N GLY A 134 4.31 1.06 5.48
CA GLY A 134 5.68 1.62 5.43
C GLY A 134 6.56 1.12 6.56
N LEU A 135 6.00 0.95 7.75
CA LEU A 135 6.70 0.34 8.88
C LEU A 135 7.08 -1.12 8.58
N LEU A 136 6.16 -1.93 8.01
CA LEU A 136 6.47 -3.30 7.57
C LEU A 136 7.55 -3.32 6.49
N LEU A 137 7.51 -2.43 5.51
CA LEU A 137 8.55 -2.33 4.47
C LEU A 137 9.91 -1.95 5.07
N ALA A 138 9.96 -1.01 6.03
CA ALA A 138 11.18 -0.63 6.72
C ALA A 138 11.80 -1.80 7.50
N LEU A 139 10.98 -2.70 8.05
CA LEU A 139 11.45 -3.87 8.78
C LEU A 139 11.96 -5.01 7.87
N HIS A 140 11.36 -5.19 6.69
CA HIS A 140 11.58 -6.38 5.86
C HIS A 140 12.42 -6.13 4.60
N LEU A 141 12.42 -4.90 4.05
CA LEU A 141 13.18 -4.59 2.85
C LEU A 141 14.61 -4.13 3.15
N ARG A 142 15.52 -4.42 2.22
CA ARG A 142 16.93 -4.05 2.31
C ARG A 142 17.17 -2.63 1.79
N TYR A 143 16.67 -1.63 2.51
CA TYR A 143 17.06 -0.24 2.30
C TYR A 143 18.34 0.12 3.05
N PRO A 144 19.03 1.20 2.66
CA PRO A 144 20.06 1.81 3.51
C PRO A 144 19.51 2.13 4.89
N TRP A 145 20.29 1.90 5.92
CA TRP A 145 19.90 2.05 7.31
C TRP A 145 19.22 3.40 7.62
N PRO A 146 19.77 4.58 7.20
CA PRO A 146 19.11 5.85 7.52
C PRO A 146 17.70 5.94 6.94
N PHE A 147 17.53 5.49 5.69
CA PHE A 147 16.21 5.48 5.05
C PHE A 147 15.22 4.54 5.73
N ARG A 148 15.68 3.35 6.16
CA ARG A 148 14.85 2.40 6.93
C ARG A 148 14.38 3.01 8.24
N ALA A 149 15.29 3.65 8.98
CA ALA A 149 14.97 4.30 10.25
C ALA A 149 13.94 5.42 10.03
N LEU A 150 14.15 6.30 9.06
CA LEU A 150 13.22 7.39 8.75
C LEU A 150 11.87 6.88 8.26
N LEU A 151 11.84 5.92 7.34
CA LEU A 151 10.59 5.32 6.85
C LEU A 151 9.82 4.64 7.98
N GLY A 152 10.52 3.93 8.86
CA GLY A 152 9.92 3.28 10.01
C GLY A 152 9.38 4.26 11.05
N LEU A 153 10.15 5.29 11.40
CA LEU A 153 9.73 6.34 12.33
C LEU A 153 8.50 7.12 11.80
N LEU A 154 8.56 7.59 10.57
CA LEU A 154 7.46 8.32 9.95
C LEU A 154 6.23 7.42 9.77
N GLY A 155 6.41 6.18 9.30
CA GLY A 155 5.30 5.22 9.15
C GLY A 155 4.65 4.89 10.50
N GLY A 156 5.43 4.69 11.55
CA GLY A 156 4.94 4.51 12.91
C GLY A 156 4.19 5.73 13.43
N ALA A 157 4.74 6.94 13.23
CA ALA A 157 4.07 8.18 13.61
C ALA A 157 2.74 8.37 12.85
N VAL A 158 2.71 8.13 11.54
CA VAL A 158 1.47 8.17 10.74
C VAL A 158 0.44 7.17 11.26
N LEU A 159 0.87 5.94 11.55
CA LEU A 159 -0.02 4.89 12.08
C LEU A 159 -0.68 5.32 13.40
N LEU A 160 0.09 5.90 14.30
CA LEU A 160 -0.39 6.35 15.62
C LEU A 160 -1.25 7.62 15.51
N LEU A 161 -0.73 8.67 14.86
CA LEU A 161 -1.38 9.99 14.81
C LEU A 161 -2.61 10.03 13.91
N SER A 162 -2.73 9.12 12.93
CA SER A 162 -3.97 8.96 12.16
C SER A 162 -5.12 8.39 12.99
N GLY A 163 -4.85 7.77 14.14
CA GLY A 163 -5.84 7.09 14.98
C GLY A 163 -6.55 5.94 14.28
N SER A 164 -5.89 5.31 13.29
CA SER A 164 -6.45 4.23 12.49
C SER A 164 -6.39 2.88 13.21
N ARG A 165 -7.49 2.48 13.83
CA ARG A 165 -7.60 1.14 14.45
C ARG A 165 -7.41 0.01 13.42
N GLY A 166 -7.91 0.19 12.20
CA GLY A 166 -7.73 -0.76 11.10
C GLY A 166 -6.28 -0.89 10.67
N GLY A 167 -5.56 0.23 10.54
CA GLY A 167 -4.13 0.25 10.24
C GLY A 167 -3.28 -0.46 11.29
N MET A 168 -3.58 -0.23 12.59
CA MET A 168 -2.90 -0.92 13.68
C MET A 168 -3.14 -2.43 13.65
N ARG A 169 -4.39 -2.87 13.47
CA ARG A 169 -4.71 -4.31 13.35
C ARG A 169 -4.00 -4.93 12.15
N GLY A 170 -4.03 -4.27 10.99
CA GLY A 170 -3.35 -4.71 9.78
C GLY A 170 -1.83 -4.84 9.98
N PHE A 171 -1.21 -3.89 10.67
CA PHE A 171 0.22 -3.95 11.01
C PHE A 171 0.54 -5.15 11.92
N PHE A 172 -0.22 -5.37 12.99
CA PHE A 172 0.03 -6.49 13.90
C PHE A 172 -0.21 -7.85 13.22
N VAL A 173 -1.30 -8.00 12.46
CA VAL A 173 -1.58 -9.24 11.72
C VAL A 173 -0.52 -9.49 10.64
N GLY A 174 -0.17 -8.47 9.86
CA GLY A 174 0.87 -8.59 8.83
C GLY A 174 2.25 -8.88 9.41
N GLY A 175 2.61 -8.24 10.53
CA GLY A 175 3.85 -8.49 11.26
C GLY A 175 3.91 -9.91 11.83
N ALA A 176 2.85 -10.37 12.46
CA ALA A 176 2.74 -11.75 12.98
C ALA A 176 2.86 -12.78 11.85
N ALA A 177 2.15 -12.57 10.73
CA ALA A 177 2.26 -13.43 9.56
C ALA A 177 3.70 -13.47 9.02
N ALA A 178 4.36 -12.32 8.86
CA ALA A 178 5.73 -12.24 8.38
C ALA A 178 6.71 -12.98 9.30
N LEU A 179 6.53 -12.88 10.62
CA LEU A 179 7.35 -13.62 11.60
C LEU A 179 7.12 -15.14 11.53
N LEU A 180 5.86 -15.57 11.37
CA LEU A 180 5.51 -16.98 11.23
C LEU A 180 6.12 -17.59 9.96
N PHE A 181 6.03 -16.88 8.83
CA PHE A 181 6.65 -17.34 7.58
C PHE A 181 8.16 -17.40 7.66
N ARG A 182 8.80 -16.41 8.32
CA ARG A 182 10.24 -16.42 8.55
C ARG A 182 10.69 -17.61 9.40
N ARG A 183 9.95 -17.93 10.48
CA ARG A 183 10.25 -19.10 11.34
C ARG A 183 10.05 -20.42 10.60
N ARG A 184 9.02 -20.56 9.77
CA ARG A 184 8.82 -21.77 8.96
C ARG A 184 9.93 -21.96 7.93
N GLY A 185 10.41 -20.88 7.29
CA GLY A 185 11.57 -20.93 6.41
C GLY A 185 12.85 -21.35 7.14
N LEU A 186 13.07 -20.87 8.36
CA LEU A 186 14.19 -21.30 9.20
C LEU A 186 14.05 -22.75 9.68
N LEU A 187 12.84 -23.21 10.02
CA LEU A 187 12.56 -24.59 10.36
C LEU A 187 12.74 -25.54 9.17
N ALA A 188 12.31 -25.14 7.98
CA ALA A 188 12.54 -25.91 6.75
C ALA A 188 14.03 -26.02 6.40
N LEU A 189 14.82 -24.97 6.66
CA LEU A 189 16.28 -24.98 6.50
C LEU A 189 17.00 -25.82 7.58
N ALA A 190 16.43 -25.95 8.76
CA ALA A 190 17.00 -26.72 9.86
C ALA A 190 16.64 -28.23 9.81
N LEU A 191 15.61 -28.59 9.05
CA LEU A 191 15.12 -29.97 8.89
C LEU A 191 15.48 -30.60 7.53
N GLY A 192 16.07 -29.86 6.60
CA GLY A 192 16.58 -30.34 5.31
C GLY A 192 18.06 -30.31 5.23
#